data_01598218d7315cc42b9dfaa54f6fbcfb
#
_entry.id   01598218d7315cc42b9dfaa54f6fbcfb
#
_cell.length_a   1.000
_cell.length_b   1.000
_cell.length_c   1.000
_cell.angle_alpha   90.00
_cell.angle_beta   90.00
_cell.angle_gamma   90.00
#
_symmetry.space_group_name_H-M   'P 1'
#
loop_
_entity.id
_entity.type
_entity.pdbx_description
1 polymer ?
#
loop_
_entity_poly.entity_id
_entity_poly.type
_entity_poly.pdbx_seq_one_letter_code
_entity_poly.pdbx_strand_id
1 'polypeptide(L)'
;MHITTDATFEADIASGLVLVDFWAEWCGPCQAMLPRLEEFAKTQTDVKVVKCNVDECGETASKFRIMSIPTIIVFKGGVRVEQAVGLKTGDELIEMVAKHR
;
A
#
# COMPACT_ATOMS: atom_id res chain seq x y z
N MET A 1 -1.16 -3.61 -10.76
CA MET A 1 -1.52 -3.19 -9.39
C MET A 1 -2.90 -2.56 -9.41
N HIS A 2 -3.67 -2.78 -8.38
CA HIS A 2 -5.05 -2.30 -8.31
C HIS A 2 -5.09 -0.85 -7.81
N ILE A 3 -5.84 0.01 -8.48
CA ILE A 3 -6.04 1.40 -8.07
C ILE A 3 -7.37 1.48 -7.31
N THR A 4 -7.32 1.89 -6.06
CA THR A 4 -8.51 2.00 -5.21
C THR A 4 -9.11 3.40 -5.24
N THR A 5 -10.32 3.52 -4.70
CA THR A 5 -11.03 4.80 -4.50
C THR A 5 -11.59 4.81 -3.09
N ASP A 6 -12.06 5.97 -2.61
CA ASP A 6 -12.74 6.04 -1.31
C ASP A 6 -13.95 5.09 -1.27
N ALA A 7 -14.68 4.98 -2.37
CA ALA A 7 -15.87 4.14 -2.45
C ALA A 7 -15.56 2.63 -2.40
N THR A 8 -14.41 2.21 -2.93
CA THR A 8 -14.08 0.78 -3.07
C THR A 8 -13.05 0.28 -2.08
N PHE A 9 -12.45 1.17 -1.28
CA PHE A 9 -11.31 0.81 -0.44
C PHE A 9 -11.61 -0.36 0.51
N GLU A 10 -12.72 -0.31 1.22
CA GLU A 10 -13.07 -1.35 2.19
C GLU A 10 -13.20 -2.73 1.51
N ALA A 11 -13.80 -2.77 0.33
CA ALA A 11 -13.90 -4.01 -0.45
C ALA A 11 -12.55 -4.46 -0.96
N ASP A 12 -11.70 -3.52 -1.36
CA ASP A 12 -10.38 -3.83 -1.94
C ASP A 12 -9.43 -4.47 -0.93
N ILE A 13 -9.56 -4.16 0.36
CA ILE A 13 -8.70 -4.71 1.41
C ILE A 13 -9.33 -5.88 2.17
N ALA A 14 -10.57 -6.26 1.84
CA ALA A 14 -11.41 -7.12 2.69
C ALA A 14 -10.87 -8.52 2.93
N SER A 15 -10.11 -9.11 2.02
CA SER A 15 -9.67 -10.49 2.16
C SER A 15 -8.22 -10.71 1.78
N GLY A 16 -7.58 -11.68 2.42
CA GLY A 16 -6.21 -12.08 2.15
C GLY A 16 -5.19 -11.03 2.59
N LEU A 17 -3.97 -11.17 2.08
CA LEU A 17 -2.90 -10.19 2.30
C LEU A 17 -2.97 -9.09 1.26
N VAL A 18 -3.04 -7.85 1.71
CA VAL A 18 -3.11 -6.67 0.85
C VAL A 18 -2.06 -5.67 1.31
N LEU A 19 -1.24 -5.21 0.36
CA LEU A 19 -0.29 -4.13 0.60
C LEU A 19 -0.81 -2.88 -0.08
N VAL A 20 -1.06 -1.84 0.72
CA VAL A 20 -1.56 -0.56 0.21
C VAL A 20 -0.45 0.48 0.22
N ASP A 21 -0.21 1.09 -0.94
CA ASP A 21 0.73 2.19 -1.12
C ASP A 21 -0.04 3.51 -1.18
N PHE A 22 0.09 4.32 -0.14
CA PHE A 22 -0.43 5.70 -0.13
C PHE A 22 0.60 6.60 -0.80
N TRP A 23 0.22 7.24 -1.88
CA TRP A 23 1.13 7.98 -2.76
C TRP A 23 0.46 9.22 -3.37
N ALA A 24 1.25 10.04 -4.04
CA ALA A 24 0.75 11.14 -4.85
C ALA A 24 1.68 11.35 -6.05
N GLU A 25 1.16 11.93 -7.13
CA GLU A 25 1.93 12.14 -8.36
C GLU A 25 3.09 13.10 -8.16
N TRP A 26 2.92 14.10 -7.30
CA TRP A 26 3.94 15.12 -7.01
C TRP A 26 5.06 14.63 -6.08
N CYS A 27 4.94 13.43 -5.55
CA CYS A 27 5.84 12.90 -4.53
C CYS A 27 7.01 12.15 -5.19
N GLY A 28 8.22 12.71 -5.11
CA GLY A 28 9.42 12.10 -5.68
C GLY A 28 9.73 10.72 -5.12
N PRO A 29 9.79 10.52 -3.80
CA PRO A 29 10.02 9.20 -3.21
C PRO A 29 8.95 8.17 -3.61
N CYS A 30 7.70 8.60 -3.80
CA CYS A 30 6.63 7.72 -4.27
C CYS A 30 6.93 7.21 -5.69
N GLN A 31 7.46 8.07 -6.56
CA GLN A 31 7.83 7.67 -7.91
C GLN A 31 9.01 6.69 -7.89
N ALA A 32 9.97 6.90 -6.99
CA ALA A 32 11.10 5.98 -6.82
C ALA A 32 10.65 4.61 -6.29
N MET A 33 9.57 4.57 -5.50
CA MET A 33 9.00 3.33 -4.97
C MET A 33 8.32 2.50 -6.06
N LEU A 34 7.77 3.12 -7.09
CA LEU A 34 6.93 2.45 -8.08
C LEU A 34 7.58 1.23 -8.73
N PRO A 35 8.83 1.29 -9.26
CA PRO A 35 9.45 0.09 -9.82
C PRO A 35 9.61 -1.05 -8.81
N ARG A 36 9.83 -0.72 -7.54
CA ARG A 36 9.97 -1.70 -6.47
C ARG A 36 8.64 -2.40 -6.18
N LEU A 37 7.56 -1.65 -6.21
CA LEU A 37 6.21 -2.20 -6.06
C LEU A 37 5.83 -3.08 -7.24
N GLU A 38 6.20 -2.67 -8.46
CA GLU A 38 5.94 -3.46 -9.66
C GLU A 38 6.65 -4.81 -9.60
N GLU A 39 7.91 -4.82 -9.19
CA GLU A 39 8.67 -6.06 -9.01
C GLU A 39 8.08 -6.92 -7.88
N PHE A 40 7.72 -6.29 -6.76
CA PHE A 40 7.05 -6.96 -5.64
C PHE A 40 5.77 -7.66 -6.11
N ALA A 41 4.94 -6.95 -6.88
CA ALA A 41 3.67 -7.50 -7.36
C ALA A 41 3.86 -8.71 -8.28
N LYS A 42 4.95 -8.73 -9.06
CA LYS A 42 5.27 -9.85 -9.95
C LYS A 42 5.72 -11.09 -9.20
N THR A 43 6.43 -10.93 -8.09
CA THR A 43 7.06 -12.04 -7.37
C THR A 43 6.27 -12.51 -6.17
N GLN A 44 5.47 -11.63 -5.55
CA GLN A 44 4.67 -11.95 -4.36
C GLN A 44 3.20 -12.10 -4.75
N THR A 45 2.89 -13.14 -5.52
CA THR A 45 1.58 -13.31 -6.16
C THR A 45 0.44 -13.62 -5.20
N ASP A 46 0.75 -13.95 -3.95
CA ASP A 46 -0.23 -14.17 -2.89
C ASP A 46 -0.64 -12.85 -2.20
N VAL A 47 -0.03 -11.73 -2.57
CA VAL A 47 -0.33 -10.40 -2.00
C VAL A 47 -0.96 -9.52 -3.06
N LYS A 48 -2.11 -8.94 -2.74
CA LYS A 48 -2.74 -7.94 -3.60
C LYS A 48 -2.07 -6.59 -3.33
N VAL A 49 -1.57 -5.95 -4.38
CA VAL A 49 -0.97 -4.61 -4.27
C VAL A 49 -1.98 -3.57 -4.71
N VAL A 50 -2.27 -2.63 -3.83
CA VAL A 50 -3.28 -1.59 -4.02
C VAL A 50 -2.62 -0.23 -3.92
N LYS A 51 -2.89 0.65 -4.88
CA LYS A 51 -2.41 2.03 -4.88
C LYS A 51 -3.54 2.96 -4.46
N CYS A 52 -3.27 3.79 -3.45
CA CYS A 52 -4.22 4.77 -2.93
C CYS A 52 -3.63 6.17 -3.07
N ASN A 53 -4.08 6.91 -4.09
CA ASN A 53 -3.64 8.29 -4.32
C ASN A 53 -4.31 9.19 -3.29
N VAL A 54 -3.51 9.83 -2.42
CA VAL A 54 -4.04 10.62 -1.31
C VAL A 54 -4.81 11.88 -1.76
N ASP A 55 -4.53 12.36 -2.96
CA ASP A 55 -5.25 13.53 -3.51
C ASP A 55 -6.64 13.14 -4.02
N GLU A 56 -6.83 11.88 -4.41
CA GLU A 56 -8.12 11.37 -4.91
C GLU A 56 -8.89 10.62 -3.85
N CYS A 57 -8.20 10.07 -2.84
CA CYS A 57 -8.78 9.26 -1.77
C CYS A 57 -8.62 9.97 -0.42
N GLY A 58 -9.08 11.22 -0.33
CA GLY A 58 -8.91 12.04 0.87
C GLY A 58 -9.57 11.46 2.11
N GLU A 59 -10.71 10.82 1.98
CA GLU A 59 -11.41 10.18 3.10
C GLU A 59 -10.61 9.00 3.66
N THR A 60 -10.10 8.16 2.78
CA THR A 60 -9.28 7.00 3.17
C THR A 60 -8.00 7.45 3.83
N ALA A 61 -7.29 8.41 3.23
CA ALA A 61 -6.05 8.94 3.78
C ALA A 61 -6.28 9.55 5.17
N SER A 62 -7.37 10.28 5.35
CA SER A 62 -7.74 10.87 6.63
C SER A 62 -8.06 9.81 7.67
N LYS A 63 -8.80 8.78 7.29
CA LYS A 63 -9.17 7.67 8.18
C LYS A 63 -7.95 6.98 8.78
N PHE A 64 -6.91 6.79 7.99
CA PHE A 64 -5.68 6.15 8.44
C PHE A 64 -4.60 7.14 8.89
N ARG A 65 -4.96 8.42 8.98
CA ARG A 65 -4.08 9.51 9.45
C ARG A 65 -2.74 9.52 8.69
N ILE A 66 -2.84 9.48 7.36
CA ILE A 66 -1.65 9.51 6.51
C ILE A 66 -1.10 10.94 6.51
N MET A 67 0.03 11.14 7.19
CA MET A 67 0.68 12.45 7.36
C MET A 67 1.85 12.63 6.41
N SER A 68 2.47 11.55 5.99
CA SER A 68 3.64 11.55 5.10
C SER A 68 3.47 10.48 4.06
N ILE A 69 4.00 10.71 2.87
CA ILE A 69 3.98 9.73 1.79
C ILE A 69 5.40 9.53 1.23
N PRO A 70 5.74 8.33 0.74
CA PRO A 70 4.88 7.15 0.71
C PRO A 70 4.66 6.57 2.12
N THR A 71 3.49 6.02 2.34
CA THR A 71 3.19 5.19 3.51
C THR A 71 2.65 3.86 3.02
N ILE A 72 3.19 2.78 3.56
CA ILE A 72 2.75 1.42 3.23
C ILE A 72 1.98 0.87 4.43
N ILE A 73 0.79 0.33 4.17
CA ILE A 73 0.03 -0.41 5.18
C ILE A 73 -0.26 -1.80 4.64
N VAL A 74 -0.01 -2.81 5.47
CA VAL A 74 -0.36 -4.19 5.16
C VAL A 74 -1.63 -4.54 5.92
N PHE A 75 -2.61 -5.09 5.19
CA PHE A 75 -3.86 -5.60 5.74
C PHE A 75 -3.92 -7.11 5.60
N LYS A 76 -4.52 -7.77 6.58
CA LYS A 76 -4.82 -9.20 6.51
C LYS A 76 -6.27 -9.41 6.92
N GLY A 77 -7.07 -9.93 6.00
CA GLY A 77 -8.50 -10.10 6.27
C GLY A 77 -9.22 -8.80 6.62
N GLY A 78 -8.82 -7.69 6.02
CA GLY A 78 -9.38 -6.37 6.27
C GLY A 78 -8.83 -5.65 7.49
N VAL A 79 -7.91 -6.27 8.25
CA VAL A 79 -7.34 -5.69 9.47
C VAL A 79 -5.91 -5.21 9.22
N ARG A 80 -5.61 -3.99 9.63
CA ARG A 80 -4.26 -3.44 9.54
C ARG A 80 -3.32 -4.20 10.47
N VAL A 81 -2.26 -4.79 9.91
CA VAL A 81 -1.30 -5.59 10.67
C VAL A 81 0.11 -5.02 10.67
N GLU A 82 0.43 -4.12 9.75
CA GLU A 82 1.77 -3.53 9.63
C GLU A 82 1.66 -2.16 8.99
N GLN A 83 2.54 -1.22 9.35
CA GLN A 83 2.59 0.10 8.72
C GLN A 83 4.01 0.63 8.76
N ALA A 84 4.44 1.27 7.67
CA ALA A 84 5.75 1.91 7.58
C ALA A 84 5.67 3.16 6.73
N VAL A 85 6.41 4.19 7.12
CA VAL A 85 6.50 5.47 6.42
C VAL A 85 7.84 5.57 5.71
N GLY A 86 7.83 6.12 4.50
CA GLY A 86 9.04 6.40 3.74
C GLY A 86 9.36 5.36 2.68
N LEU A 87 10.40 5.67 1.90
CA LEU A 87 10.86 4.81 0.81
C LEU A 87 11.39 3.49 1.35
N LYS A 88 10.90 2.38 0.79
CA LYS A 88 11.29 1.02 1.19
C LYS A 88 11.99 0.32 0.04
N THR A 89 12.93 -0.57 0.38
CA THR A 89 13.53 -1.48 -0.61
C THR A 89 12.56 -2.63 -0.90
N GLY A 90 12.81 -3.35 -2.01
CA GLY A 90 12.03 -4.54 -2.31
C GLY A 90 12.08 -5.58 -1.19
N ASP A 91 13.27 -5.78 -0.59
CA ASP A 91 13.44 -6.72 0.52
C ASP A 91 12.66 -6.28 1.76
N GLU A 92 12.63 -4.99 2.06
CA GLU A 92 11.84 -4.47 3.19
C GLU A 92 10.34 -4.69 2.98
N LEU A 93 9.85 -4.51 1.75
CA LEU A 93 8.45 -4.78 1.41
C LEU A 93 8.12 -6.26 1.61
N ILE A 94 9.01 -7.15 1.17
CA ILE A 94 8.83 -8.60 1.34
C ILE A 94 8.79 -8.97 2.82
N GLU A 95 9.68 -8.42 3.63
CA GLU A 95 9.70 -8.65 5.08
C GLU A 95 8.40 -8.21 5.75
N MET A 96 7.85 -7.07 5.34
CA MET A 96 6.61 -6.56 5.92
C MET A 96 5.45 -7.53 5.79
N VAL A 97 5.35 -8.22 4.65
CA VAL A 97 4.24 -9.17 4.42
C VAL A 97 4.57 -10.56 4.95
N ALA A 98 5.85 -10.96 4.93
CA ALA A 98 6.28 -12.31 5.36
C ALA A 98 5.88 -12.62 6.80
N LYS A 99 5.90 -11.61 7.67
CA LYS A 99 5.52 -11.76 9.08
C LYS A 99 4.06 -12.16 9.26
N HIS A 100 3.23 -11.92 8.25
CA HIS A 100 1.77 -12.05 8.37
C HIS A 100 1.18 -13.16 7.47
N ARG A 101 2.02 -13.91 6.82
CA ARG A 101 1.60 -15.06 6.01
C ARG A 101 1.05 -16.22 6.81
#